data_b1a480bbd6ac7ccfd4a701d320397922
#
_entry.id   b1a480bbd6ac7ccfd4a701d320397922
#
_cell.length_a   1.000
_cell.length_b   1.000
_cell.length_c   1.000
_cell.angle_alpha   90.00
_cell.angle_beta   90.00
_cell.angle_gamma   90.00
#
_symmetry.space_group_name_H-M   'P 1'
#
loop_
_entity.id
_entity.type
_entity.pdbx_description
1 polymer ?
#
loop_
_entity_poly.entity_id
_entity_poly.type
_entity_poly.pdbx_seq_one_letter_code
_entity_poly.pdbx_strand_id
1 'polypeptide(L)'
;MQKILVEFYDKENLENVFSLLSMTYDKVLFITFSDDKSNEAFENDEPLKRFIKRRAPHLEIGTVNVTEKKFTDIIDALSRAVNEKDAYDFDLTGGSEIVIAAIGHVVATSDNPNLSIHQYDIKTGSTVFRHPEYEILKREQSAPKLSVPEIISLHGGKAAAERNELYPNVIKLREGILKLFNAVKNCSKEWNTFCSIPFTEALNKDKMVITKSVENGNYMNVCRKIGDELEKAELITDIEIYKKNGRFYYEYTLNCKKEERFLYEKSGNILEYYTYLAATECGAYTDVCVSVEVDIDGLITQDNTDTTNEIDVMASSGHVPFCISCKNKAAINEHLYEILAVSKNYCGKYAIPVVVSNANNLPAIEKRAKAMGIVLIDNISDLTYEDFKRKLKCLI
;
A
#
# COMPACT_ATOMS: atom_id res chain seq x y z
N MET A 1 21.16 27.88 -20.00
CA MET A 1 21.69 26.59 -19.49
C MET A 1 20.51 25.86 -18.90
N GLN A 2 20.07 24.79 -19.52
CA GLN A 2 19.03 23.91 -18.99
C GLN A 2 19.65 22.92 -18.01
N LYS A 3 18.88 22.50 -17.01
CA LYS A 3 19.25 21.43 -16.11
C LYS A 3 18.48 20.15 -16.50
N ILE A 4 19.19 19.15 -16.97
CA ILE A 4 18.64 17.95 -17.59
C ILE A 4 18.95 16.73 -16.73
N LEU A 5 17.90 16.02 -16.30
CA LEU A 5 18.03 14.70 -15.70
C LEU A 5 18.17 13.65 -16.82
N VAL A 6 19.12 12.74 -16.68
CA VAL A 6 19.26 11.56 -17.56
C VAL A 6 19.16 10.33 -16.71
N GLU A 7 18.14 9.50 -16.94
CA GLU A 7 17.92 8.29 -16.18
C GLU A 7 17.53 7.11 -17.07
N PHE A 8 17.78 5.92 -16.59
CA PHE A 8 17.34 4.70 -17.27
C PHE A 8 15.85 4.50 -17.07
N TYR A 9 15.09 4.25 -18.14
CA TYR A 9 13.71 3.85 -18.02
C TYR A 9 13.60 2.42 -17.47
N ASP A 10 13.14 2.29 -16.24
CA ASP A 10 12.88 1.01 -15.58
C ASP A 10 11.38 0.69 -15.63
N LYS A 11 11.04 -0.61 -15.65
CA LYS A 11 9.65 -1.07 -15.55
C LYS A 11 9.08 -0.86 -14.13
N GLU A 12 9.95 -0.62 -13.16
CA GLU A 12 9.59 -0.23 -11.81
C GLU A 12 9.47 1.29 -11.74
N ASN A 13 8.24 1.79 -11.87
CA ASN A 13 7.97 3.21 -11.99
C ASN A 13 8.41 4.07 -10.80
N LEU A 14 8.59 3.48 -9.62
CA LEU A 14 9.17 4.22 -8.50
C LEU A 14 10.62 4.65 -8.78
N GLU A 15 11.40 3.84 -9.51
CA GLU A 15 12.78 4.21 -9.89
C GLU A 15 12.81 5.39 -10.86
N ASN A 16 11.78 5.56 -11.68
CA ASN A 16 11.67 6.60 -12.69
C ASN A 16 11.20 7.97 -12.13
N VAL A 17 10.85 8.08 -10.85
CA VAL A 17 10.21 9.32 -10.34
C VAL A 17 10.90 9.97 -9.16
N PHE A 18 11.66 9.23 -8.36
CA PHE A 18 12.22 9.80 -7.13
C PHE A 18 13.29 10.84 -7.38
N SER A 19 14.24 10.58 -8.25
CA SER A 19 15.28 11.55 -8.62
C SER A 19 14.68 12.79 -9.28
N LEU A 20 13.74 12.57 -10.19
CA LEU A 20 12.98 13.60 -10.87
C LEU A 20 12.23 14.53 -9.91
N LEU A 21 11.65 13.99 -8.83
CA LEU A 21 10.91 14.78 -7.83
C LEU A 21 11.80 15.38 -6.75
N SER A 22 13.02 14.85 -6.56
CA SER A 22 13.92 15.28 -5.49
C SER A 22 14.64 16.60 -5.79
N MET A 23 14.73 16.98 -7.07
CA MET A 23 15.41 18.19 -7.52
C MET A 23 14.60 18.88 -8.61
N THR A 24 14.97 20.12 -8.93
CA THR A 24 14.32 20.87 -10.01
C THR A 24 15.11 20.69 -11.30
N TYR A 25 14.47 20.15 -12.32
CA TYR A 25 14.99 19.98 -13.67
C TYR A 25 14.06 20.68 -14.68
N ASP A 26 14.65 21.09 -15.82
CA ASP A 26 13.89 21.64 -16.95
C ASP A 26 13.42 20.51 -17.88
N LYS A 27 14.23 19.45 -17.95
CA LYS A 27 14.00 18.31 -18.86
C LYS A 27 14.45 16.99 -18.21
N VAL A 28 13.74 15.90 -18.53
CA VAL A 28 14.20 14.53 -18.28
C VAL A 28 14.39 13.78 -19.61
N LEU A 29 15.47 13.03 -19.69
CA LEU A 29 15.78 12.13 -20.80
C LEU A 29 15.84 10.70 -20.27
N PHE A 30 14.89 9.88 -20.70
CA PHE A 30 14.88 8.45 -20.37
C PHE A 30 15.74 7.67 -21.38
N ILE A 31 16.70 6.89 -20.88
CA ILE A 31 17.48 5.96 -21.71
C ILE A 31 16.61 4.73 -21.98
N THR A 32 16.34 4.48 -23.25
CA THR A 32 15.53 3.34 -23.72
C THR A 32 16.29 2.53 -24.77
N PHE A 33 15.90 1.27 -24.96
CA PHE A 33 16.52 0.37 -25.92
C PHE A 33 15.52 -0.14 -26.97
N SER A 34 15.98 -0.26 -28.22
CA SER A 34 15.16 -0.81 -29.30
C SER A 34 15.15 -2.33 -29.33
N ASP A 35 16.25 -2.97 -28.95
CA ASP A 35 16.41 -4.42 -28.98
C ASP A 35 15.61 -5.17 -27.90
N ASP A 36 15.36 -4.54 -26.74
CA ASP A 36 14.56 -5.11 -25.65
C ASP A 36 13.14 -4.51 -25.54
N LYS A 37 12.76 -3.66 -26.53
CA LYS A 37 11.47 -2.98 -26.61
C LYS A 37 11.16 -2.04 -25.44
N SER A 38 12.13 -1.58 -24.66
CA SER A 38 11.88 -0.64 -23.59
C SER A 38 11.45 0.74 -24.13
N ASN A 39 11.84 1.10 -25.37
CA ASN A 39 11.31 2.28 -26.04
C ASN A 39 9.80 2.18 -26.33
N GLU A 40 9.31 1.02 -26.81
CA GLU A 40 7.87 0.79 -27.00
C GLU A 40 7.12 0.80 -25.65
N ALA A 41 7.72 0.21 -24.61
CA ALA A 41 7.17 0.20 -23.26
C ALA A 41 7.04 1.63 -22.70
N PHE A 42 8.07 2.47 -22.84
CA PHE A 42 8.05 3.87 -22.43
C PHE A 42 7.01 4.68 -23.21
N GLU A 43 6.91 4.49 -24.54
CA GLU A 43 5.93 5.21 -25.36
C GLU A 43 4.48 4.88 -24.94
N ASN A 44 4.22 3.70 -24.44
CA ASN A 44 2.93 3.24 -23.97
C ASN A 44 2.72 3.42 -22.45
N ASP A 45 3.71 3.96 -21.71
CA ASP A 45 3.61 4.17 -20.26
C ASP A 45 2.83 5.46 -19.92
N GLU A 46 1.54 5.42 -20.19
CA GLU A 46 0.64 6.51 -19.87
C GLU A 46 0.52 6.80 -18.35
N PRO A 47 0.60 5.82 -17.44
CA PRO A 47 0.65 6.07 -16.00
C PRO A 47 1.80 6.96 -15.58
N LEU A 48 3.03 6.65 -15.99
CA LEU A 48 4.22 7.44 -15.69
C LEU A 48 4.12 8.86 -16.27
N LYS A 49 3.77 8.99 -17.56
CA LYS A 49 3.65 10.29 -18.24
C LYS A 49 2.59 11.18 -17.58
N ARG A 50 1.42 10.63 -17.23
CA ARG A 50 0.37 11.36 -16.51
C ARG A 50 0.82 11.79 -15.12
N PHE A 51 1.54 10.93 -14.41
CA PHE A 51 2.09 11.23 -13.10
C PHE A 51 3.08 12.40 -13.17
N ILE A 52 4.07 12.33 -14.07
CA ILE A 52 5.06 13.40 -14.27
C ILE A 52 4.36 14.70 -14.63
N LYS A 53 3.43 14.70 -15.58
CA LYS A 53 2.68 15.88 -15.99
C LYS A 53 1.91 16.54 -14.82
N ARG A 54 1.40 15.74 -13.89
CA ARG A 54 0.68 16.24 -12.71
C ARG A 54 1.62 16.83 -11.65
N ARG A 55 2.75 16.15 -11.37
CA ARG A 55 3.67 16.52 -10.28
C ARG A 55 4.71 17.56 -10.70
N ALA A 56 5.12 17.54 -11.96
CA ALA A 56 6.13 18.43 -12.55
C ALA A 56 5.66 18.93 -13.93
N PRO A 57 4.60 19.75 -14.02
CA PRO A 57 3.97 20.15 -15.29
C PRO A 57 4.90 20.99 -16.19
N HIS A 58 5.97 21.56 -15.66
CA HIS A 58 6.98 22.32 -16.39
C HIS A 58 8.06 21.46 -17.03
N LEU A 59 8.15 20.17 -16.64
CA LEU A 59 9.21 19.28 -17.07
C LEU A 59 8.98 18.78 -18.50
N GLU A 60 9.96 19.01 -19.36
CA GLU A 60 9.98 18.44 -20.71
C GLU A 60 10.44 16.96 -20.62
N ILE A 61 9.71 16.05 -21.27
CA ILE A 61 10.04 14.63 -21.31
C ILE A 61 10.61 14.28 -22.68
N GLY A 62 11.76 13.61 -22.71
CA GLY A 62 12.39 13.12 -23.92
C GLY A 62 13.03 11.75 -23.69
N THR A 63 13.63 11.20 -24.75
CA THR A 63 14.32 9.90 -24.72
C THR A 63 15.72 9.99 -25.32
N VAL A 64 16.62 9.14 -24.80
CA VAL A 64 17.87 8.74 -25.47
C VAL A 64 17.67 7.29 -25.89
N ASN A 65 17.31 7.09 -27.16
CA ASN A 65 17.07 5.75 -27.67
C ASN A 65 18.40 5.11 -28.14
N VAL A 66 18.73 3.96 -27.56
CA VAL A 66 19.89 3.15 -27.87
C VAL A 66 19.45 1.97 -28.73
N THR A 67 20.14 1.69 -29.82
CA THR A 67 19.77 0.63 -30.77
C THR A 67 19.92 -0.75 -30.15
N GLU A 68 21.08 -1.03 -29.58
CA GLU A 68 21.39 -2.30 -28.93
C GLU A 68 21.99 -2.10 -27.54
N LYS A 69 21.74 -3.02 -26.62
CA LYS A 69 22.27 -3.00 -25.26
C LYS A 69 23.74 -3.38 -25.19
N LYS A 70 24.56 -2.65 -25.97
CA LYS A 70 26.01 -2.79 -26.04
C LYS A 70 26.66 -1.57 -25.41
N PHE A 71 27.80 -1.78 -24.76
CA PHE A 71 28.53 -0.72 -24.06
C PHE A 71 28.87 0.47 -24.97
N THR A 72 29.40 0.20 -26.17
CA THR A 72 29.75 1.22 -27.14
C THR A 72 28.55 2.00 -27.64
N ASP A 73 27.44 1.31 -27.95
CA ASP A 73 26.24 1.95 -28.48
C ASP A 73 25.58 2.87 -27.43
N ILE A 74 25.66 2.49 -26.15
CA ILE A 74 25.18 3.32 -25.02
C ILE A 74 26.06 4.58 -24.93
N ILE A 75 27.39 4.43 -24.92
CA ILE A 75 28.33 5.58 -24.88
C ILE A 75 28.06 6.53 -26.03
N ASP A 76 27.98 6.02 -27.27
CA ASP A 76 27.73 6.83 -28.45
C ASP A 76 26.42 7.58 -28.43
N ALA A 77 25.34 6.95 -27.90
CA ALA A 77 24.04 7.57 -27.77
C ALA A 77 24.05 8.67 -26.68
N LEU A 78 24.64 8.40 -25.54
CA LEU A 78 24.77 9.36 -24.45
C LEU A 78 25.67 10.55 -24.84
N SER A 79 26.81 10.28 -25.47
CA SER A 79 27.74 11.35 -25.91
C SER A 79 27.11 12.27 -26.96
N ARG A 80 26.23 11.74 -27.83
CA ARG A 80 25.46 12.59 -28.77
C ARG A 80 24.34 13.40 -28.09
N ALA A 81 23.79 12.90 -26.97
CA ALA A 81 22.73 13.58 -26.23
C ALA A 81 23.27 14.72 -25.36
N VAL A 82 24.53 14.66 -24.95
CA VAL A 82 25.20 15.68 -24.13
C VAL A 82 25.74 16.80 -25.01
N ASN A 83 25.41 18.04 -24.68
CA ASN A 83 25.99 19.25 -25.27
C ASN A 83 26.77 20.04 -24.21
N GLU A 84 27.69 20.91 -24.63
CA GLU A 84 28.54 21.70 -23.72
C GLU A 84 27.81 22.86 -23.03
N LYS A 85 26.58 23.20 -23.46
CA LYS A 85 25.87 24.40 -23.00
C LYS A 85 24.95 24.13 -21.81
N ASP A 86 24.55 22.89 -21.60
CA ASP A 86 23.57 22.49 -20.60
C ASP A 86 24.21 21.67 -19.48
N ALA A 87 23.54 21.61 -18.33
CA ALA A 87 23.95 20.79 -17.20
C ALA A 87 23.18 19.47 -17.20
N TYR A 88 23.90 18.36 -17.10
CA TYR A 88 23.31 17.03 -17.06
C TYR A 88 23.60 16.35 -15.71
N ASP A 89 22.56 15.78 -15.14
CA ASP A 89 22.62 15.02 -13.90
C ASP A 89 22.16 13.59 -14.19
N PHE A 90 23.08 12.63 -14.16
CA PHE A 90 22.79 11.23 -14.47
C PHE A 90 22.36 10.46 -13.22
N ASP A 91 21.19 9.86 -13.27
CA ASP A 91 20.69 9.02 -12.21
C ASP A 91 21.17 7.56 -12.34
N LEU A 92 21.74 7.04 -11.27
CA LEU A 92 22.20 5.64 -11.16
C LEU A 92 21.25 4.79 -10.31
N THR A 93 20.04 5.27 -10.00
CA THR A 93 19.06 4.57 -9.14
C THR A 93 18.54 3.30 -9.83
N GLY A 94 18.21 3.41 -11.10
CA GLY A 94 17.79 2.29 -11.95
C GLY A 94 18.87 1.89 -12.96
N GLY A 95 18.54 0.90 -13.78
CA GLY A 95 19.40 0.44 -14.88
C GLY A 95 20.26 -0.77 -14.57
N SER A 96 20.79 -1.34 -15.66
CA SER A 96 21.73 -2.47 -15.56
C SER A 96 23.17 -1.97 -15.41
N GLU A 97 24.05 -2.86 -14.93
CA GLU A 97 25.46 -2.55 -14.66
C GLU A 97 26.18 -1.99 -15.92
N ILE A 98 25.80 -2.43 -17.12
CA ILE A 98 26.40 -1.94 -18.37
C ILE A 98 26.00 -0.48 -18.66
N VAL A 99 24.77 -0.08 -18.30
CA VAL A 99 24.30 1.32 -18.43
C VAL A 99 25.03 2.20 -17.43
N ILE A 100 25.13 1.77 -16.19
CA ILE A 100 25.85 2.48 -15.12
C ILE A 100 27.33 2.67 -15.49
N ALA A 101 27.97 1.63 -16.02
CA ALA A 101 29.37 1.69 -16.49
C ALA A 101 29.53 2.67 -17.67
N ALA A 102 28.59 2.68 -18.62
CA ALA A 102 28.61 3.59 -19.75
C ALA A 102 28.40 5.06 -19.33
N ILE A 103 27.48 5.31 -18.41
CA ILE A 103 27.29 6.65 -17.81
C ILE A 103 28.59 7.12 -17.14
N GLY A 104 29.21 6.27 -16.31
CA GLY A 104 30.49 6.60 -15.67
C GLY A 104 31.60 6.94 -16.68
N HIS A 105 31.66 6.21 -17.80
CA HIS A 105 32.61 6.49 -18.87
C HIS A 105 32.34 7.86 -19.53
N VAL A 106 31.08 8.14 -19.90
CA VAL A 106 30.71 9.43 -20.53
C VAL A 106 31.01 10.61 -19.61
N VAL A 107 30.68 10.51 -18.32
CA VAL A 107 30.97 11.58 -17.34
C VAL A 107 32.46 11.78 -17.16
N ALA A 108 33.27 10.73 -17.17
CA ALA A 108 34.72 10.81 -16.97
C ALA A 108 35.48 11.31 -18.22
N THR A 109 34.91 11.15 -19.42
CA THR A 109 35.62 11.48 -20.69
C THR A 109 35.02 12.68 -21.42
N SER A 110 33.93 13.25 -20.94
CA SER A 110 33.27 14.42 -21.56
C SER A 110 34.02 15.69 -21.20
N ASP A 111 34.11 16.60 -22.17
CA ASP A 111 34.65 17.96 -21.97
C ASP A 111 33.62 18.92 -21.33
N ASN A 112 32.37 18.49 -21.12
CA ASN A 112 31.36 19.30 -20.44
C ASN A 112 31.60 19.33 -18.94
N PRO A 113 31.96 20.47 -18.34
CA PRO A 113 32.23 20.58 -16.90
C PRO A 113 30.96 20.53 -16.02
N ASN A 114 29.77 20.56 -16.63
CA ASN A 114 28.50 20.59 -15.93
C ASN A 114 27.81 19.22 -15.89
N LEU A 115 28.59 18.13 -15.91
CA LEU A 115 28.09 16.78 -15.73
C LEU A 115 28.17 16.37 -14.25
N SER A 116 27.09 15.76 -13.75
CA SER A 116 27.04 15.15 -12.44
C SER A 116 26.39 13.77 -12.50
N ILE A 117 26.67 12.95 -11.49
CA ILE A 117 26.00 11.67 -11.28
C ILE A 117 25.49 11.62 -9.84
N HIS A 118 24.37 10.95 -9.66
CA HIS A 118 23.84 10.67 -8.32
C HIS A 118 23.14 9.32 -8.29
N GLN A 119 22.89 8.84 -7.07
CA GLN A 119 22.06 7.66 -6.82
C GLN A 119 21.09 7.96 -5.70
N TYR A 120 19.84 7.53 -5.88
CA TYR A 120 18.80 7.65 -4.88
C TYR A 120 18.49 6.26 -4.28
N ASP A 121 18.46 6.16 -2.96
CA ASP A 121 18.01 4.95 -2.28
C ASP A 121 16.53 5.09 -1.92
N ILE A 122 15.68 4.36 -2.65
CA ILE A 122 14.23 4.38 -2.47
C ILE A 122 13.83 3.92 -1.07
N LYS A 123 14.55 2.94 -0.50
CA LYS A 123 14.21 2.39 0.83
C LYS A 123 14.41 3.41 1.94
N THR A 124 15.46 4.17 1.86
CA THR A 124 15.79 5.19 2.87
C THR A 124 15.29 6.59 2.51
N GLY A 125 14.81 6.78 1.28
CA GLY A 125 14.32 8.07 0.79
C GLY A 125 15.42 9.12 0.72
N SER A 126 16.66 8.74 0.41
CA SER A 126 17.81 9.64 0.45
C SER A 126 18.73 9.49 -0.76
N THR A 127 19.37 10.58 -1.16
CA THR A 127 20.47 10.53 -2.11
C THR A 127 21.71 9.97 -1.40
N VAL A 128 22.22 8.82 -1.84
CA VAL A 128 23.34 8.12 -1.19
C VAL A 128 24.68 8.49 -1.77
N PHE A 129 24.70 9.00 -3.01
CA PHE A 129 25.92 9.35 -3.72
C PHE A 129 25.68 10.54 -4.64
N ARG A 130 26.67 11.46 -4.74
CA ARG A 130 26.70 12.55 -5.71
C ARG A 130 28.14 12.95 -6.06
N HIS A 131 28.44 13.03 -7.36
CA HIS A 131 29.68 13.58 -7.91
C HIS A 131 29.37 14.93 -8.59
N PRO A 132 30.27 15.96 -8.59
CA PRO A 132 31.72 15.88 -8.33
C PRO A 132 32.18 16.01 -6.87
N GLU A 133 31.29 16.23 -5.94
CA GLU A 133 31.71 16.57 -4.57
C GLU A 133 32.18 15.36 -3.74
N TYR A 134 32.16 14.12 -4.26
CA TYR A 134 32.57 12.86 -3.62
C TYR A 134 32.13 12.66 -2.15
N GLU A 135 31.28 13.52 -1.64
CA GLU A 135 30.71 13.33 -0.32
C GLU A 135 29.54 12.36 -0.42
N ILE A 136 29.57 11.33 0.42
CA ILE A 136 28.38 10.57 0.76
C ILE A 136 27.49 11.53 1.52
N LEU A 137 26.75 12.34 0.75
CA LEU A 137 25.81 13.29 1.30
C LEU A 137 24.61 12.51 1.83
N LYS A 138 24.65 12.12 3.10
CA LYS A 138 23.41 11.97 3.86
C LYS A 138 22.73 13.34 3.96
N ARG A 139 22.29 13.87 2.84
CA ARG A 139 21.32 14.95 2.87
C ARG A 139 19.99 14.28 3.19
N GLU A 140 19.46 14.59 4.35
CA GLU A 140 18.04 14.58 4.65
C GLU A 140 17.35 15.61 3.72
N GLN A 141 17.37 15.35 2.42
CA GLN A 141 16.44 16.02 1.53
C GLN A 141 15.07 15.47 1.93
N SER A 142 14.09 16.35 2.08
CA SER A 142 12.71 15.92 2.23
C SER A 142 12.37 15.09 1.01
N ALA A 143 12.40 13.75 1.18
CA ALA A 143 12.08 12.82 0.12
C ALA A 143 10.71 13.20 -0.46
N PRO A 144 10.51 13.12 -1.78
CA PRO A 144 9.21 13.35 -2.36
C PRO A 144 8.23 12.36 -1.78
N LYS A 145 7.20 12.88 -1.11
CA LYS A 145 6.22 12.03 -0.45
C LYS A 145 5.15 11.63 -1.45
N LEU A 146 5.02 10.32 -1.69
CA LEU A 146 3.97 9.74 -2.50
C LEU A 146 2.84 9.24 -1.61
N SER A 147 1.61 9.60 -1.96
CA SER A 147 0.40 9.07 -1.35
C SER A 147 0.09 7.67 -1.89
N VAL A 148 -0.76 6.93 -1.18
CA VAL A 148 -1.23 5.60 -1.60
C VAL A 148 -1.86 5.63 -3.00
N PRO A 149 -2.80 6.53 -3.33
CA PRO A 149 -3.35 6.63 -4.69
C PRO A 149 -2.31 6.94 -5.77
N GLU A 150 -1.29 7.72 -5.45
CA GLU A 150 -0.22 8.03 -6.40
C GLU A 150 0.63 6.81 -6.72
N ILE A 151 0.98 5.99 -5.72
CA ILE A 151 1.73 4.75 -5.91
C ILE A 151 0.94 3.78 -6.78
N ILE A 152 -0.35 3.56 -6.48
CA ILE A 152 -1.22 2.70 -7.29
C ILE A 152 -1.30 3.22 -8.73
N SER A 153 -1.50 4.53 -8.91
CA SER A 153 -1.59 5.14 -10.23
C SER A 153 -0.31 5.01 -11.06
N LEU A 154 0.87 5.06 -10.42
CA LEU A 154 2.16 4.84 -11.08
C LEU A 154 2.31 3.43 -11.65
N HIS A 155 1.70 2.43 -11.00
CA HIS A 155 1.72 1.04 -11.45
C HIS A 155 0.56 0.69 -12.40
N GLY A 156 -0.15 1.71 -12.91
CA GLY A 156 -1.23 1.54 -13.87
C GLY A 156 -2.59 1.24 -13.28
N GLY A 157 -2.65 0.97 -11.98
CA GLY A 157 -3.88 0.74 -11.26
C GLY A 157 -4.66 2.02 -10.95
N LYS A 158 -5.91 1.84 -10.55
CA LYS A 158 -6.76 2.90 -10.01
C LYS A 158 -7.29 2.46 -8.64
N ALA A 159 -7.12 3.32 -7.64
CA ALA A 159 -7.82 3.13 -6.39
C ALA A 159 -9.26 3.66 -6.54
N ALA A 160 -10.25 2.89 -6.09
CA ALA A 160 -11.64 3.36 -6.08
C ALA A 160 -11.77 4.54 -5.13
N ALA A 161 -12.06 5.72 -5.68
CA ALA A 161 -12.14 6.97 -4.94
C ALA A 161 -13.35 6.99 -3.97
N GLU A 162 -14.43 6.27 -4.29
CA GLU A 162 -15.69 6.36 -3.56
C GLU A 162 -15.64 5.83 -2.12
N ARG A 163 -14.72 4.90 -1.82
CA ARG A 163 -14.51 4.43 -0.44
C ARG A 163 -13.50 5.27 0.34
N ASN A 164 -12.62 5.95 -0.36
CA ASN A 164 -11.61 6.81 0.27
C ASN A 164 -12.22 8.06 0.94
N GLU A 165 -13.42 8.46 0.59
CA GLU A 165 -14.14 9.57 1.25
C GLU A 165 -14.59 9.25 2.69
N LEU A 166 -14.56 7.97 3.10
CA LEU A 166 -14.89 7.57 4.48
C LEU A 166 -13.76 7.84 5.49
N TYR A 167 -12.52 8.05 5.06
CA TYR A 167 -11.34 8.17 5.92
C TYR A 167 -11.37 9.32 6.94
N PRO A 168 -11.87 10.52 6.64
CA PRO A 168 -11.93 11.59 7.64
C PRO A 168 -12.83 11.22 8.83
N ASN A 169 -13.76 10.28 8.63
CA ASN A 169 -14.72 9.88 9.65
C ASN A 169 -14.20 8.76 10.58
N VAL A 170 -13.28 7.91 10.10
CA VAL A 170 -12.78 6.76 10.90
C VAL A 170 -12.03 7.22 12.15
N ILE A 171 -11.25 8.29 12.07
CA ILE A 171 -10.58 8.85 13.27
C ILE A 171 -11.61 9.29 14.33
N LYS A 172 -12.77 9.79 13.90
CA LYS A 172 -13.88 10.14 14.81
C LYS A 172 -14.52 8.90 15.47
N LEU A 173 -14.33 7.71 14.90
CA LEU A 173 -14.83 6.43 15.42
C LEU A 173 -13.80 5.70 16.29
N ARG A 174 -12.67 6.34 16.60
CA ARG A 174 -11.54 5.77 17.34
C ARG A 174 -11.97 5.03 18.61
N GLU A 175 -12.78 5.67 19.43
CA GLU A 175 -13.22 5.11 20.70
C GLU A 175 -14.05 3.84 20.50
N GLY A 176 -15.01 3.86 19.57
CA GLY A 176 -15.85 2.71 19.22
C GLY A 176 -15.02 1.53 18.68
N ILE A 177 -14.05 1.81 17.80
CA ILE A 177 -13.16 0.79 17.24
C ILE A 177 -12.33 0.13 18.35
N LEU A 178 -11.69 0.92 19.21
CA LEU A 178 -10.88 0.39 20.32
C LEU A 178 -11.73 -0.41 21.31
N LYS A 179 -12.92 0.08 21.63
CA LYS A 179 -13.86 -0.56 22.56
C LYS A 179 -14.35 -1.90 22.01
N LEU A 180 -14.77 -1.93 20.74
CA LEU A 180 -15.23 -3.15 20.08
C LEU A 180 -14.10 -4.17 19.93
N PHE A 181 -12.91 -3.74 19.44
CA PHE A 181 -11.78 -4.66 19.32
C PHE A 181 -11.43 -5.31 20.67
N ASN A 182 -11.33 -4.53 21.74
CA ASN A 182 -11.03 -5.06 23.06
C ASN A 182 -12.10 -6.02 23.60
N ALA A 183 -13.37 -5.83 23.24
CA ALA A 183 -14.44 -6.76 23.61
C ALA A 183 -14.33 -8.12 22.92
N VAL A 184 -13.91 -8.14 21.64
CA VAL A 184 -13.97 -9.37 20.82
C VAL A 184 -12.62 -10.01 20.52
N LYS A 185 -11.49 -9.36 20.79
CA LYS A 185 -10.15 -9.84 20.41
C LYS A 185 -9.80 -11.24 20.93
N ASN A 186 -10.28 -11.62 22.12
CA ASN A 186 -10.02 -12.92 22.73
C ASN A 186 -11.02 -14.02 22.32
N CYS A 187 -12.05 -13.67 21.54
CA CYS A 187 -13.08 -14.57 21.06
C CYS A 187 -13.28 -14.45 19.53
N SER A 188 -12.20 -14.23 18.80
CA SER A 188 -12.23 -13.95 17.36
C SER A 188 -12.93 -15.05 16.52
N LYS A 189 -12.80 -16.32 16.93
CA LYS A 189 -13.50 -17.44 16.26
C LYS A 189 -15.02 -17.31 16.40
N GLU A 190 -15.49 -17.05 17.60
CA GLU A 190 -16.91 -16.86 17.89
C GLU A 190 -17.42 -15.56 17.26
N TRP A 191 -16.61 -14.50 17.27
CA TRP A 191 -16.91 -13.25 16.57
C TRP A 191 -17.11 -13.47 15.07
N ASN A 192 -16.20 -14.19 14.41
CA ASN A 192 -16.32 -14.52 12.99
C ASN A 192 -17.63 -15.29 12.71
N THR A 193 -17.95 -16.27 13.56
CA THR A 193 -19.21 -17.04 13.45
C THR A 193 -20.42 -16.14 13.70
N PHE A 194 -20.37 -15.28 14.73
CA PHE A 194 -21.45 -14.35 15.05
C PHE A 194 -21.76 -13.40 13.89
N CYS A 195 -20.72 -12.82 13.25
CA CYS A 195 -20.90 -11.95 12.09
C CYS A 195 -21.44 -12.70 10.86
N SER A 196 -21.13 -14.00 10.70
CA SER A 196 -21.61 -14.82 9.58
C SER A 196 -23.10 -15.20 9.71
N ILE A 197 -23.72 -15.09 10.89
CA ILE A 197 -25.16 -15.38 11.08
C ILE A 197 -25.97 -14.30 10.35
N PRO A 198 -26.84 -14.66 9.41
CA PRO A 198 -27.60 -13.70 8.62
C PRO A 198 -28.52 -12.82 9.46
N PHE A 199 -28.67 -11.57 9.06
CA PHE A 199 -29.71 -10.69 9.59
C PHE A 199 -31.06 -11.06 8.96
N THR A 200 -32.15 -11.03 9.74
CA THR A 200 -33.49 -11.44 9.28
C THR A 200 -34.27 -10.35 8.56
N GLU A 201 -33.90 -9.12 8.72
CA GLU A 201 -34.54 -8.00 8.02
C GLU A 201 -33.56 -7.35 7.07
N ALA A 202 -34.09 -6.94 5.90
CA ALA A 202 -33.33 -6.10 4.98
C ALA A 202 -32.78 -4.90 5.77
N LEU A 203 -31.49 -4.74 5.73
CA LEU A 203 -30.70 -3.73 6.42
C LEU A 203 -31.32 -2.34 6.24
N ASN A 204 -32.28 -2.00 7.08
CA ASN A 204 -32.63 -0.60 7.26
C ASN A 204 -31.45 0.02 8.01
N LYS A 205 -30.54 0.66 7.25
CA LYS A 205 -29.31 1.28 7.77
C LYS A 205 -29.57 2.31 8.89
N ASP A 206 -30.82 2.67 9.09
CA ASP A 206 -31.24 3.61 10.14
C ASP A 206 -31.64 2.94 11.45
N LYS A 207 -31.85 1.62 11.47
CA LYS A 207 -32.20 0.89 12.69
C LYS A 207 -30.96 0.41 13.41
N MET A 208 -30.88 0.71 14.69
CA MET A 208 -29.85 0.22 15.60
C MET A 208 -30.20 -1.15 16.23
N VAL A 209 -31.44 -1.63 16.05
CA VAL A 209 -31.90 -2.96 16.47
C VAL A 209 -31.52 -3.97 15.39
N ILE A 210 -30.84 -5.02 15.83
CA ILE A 210 -30.33 -6.11 14.99
C ILE A 210 -31.00 -7.40 15.41
N THR A 211 -31.61 -8.11 14.46
CA THR A 211 -32.21 -9.43 14.68
C THR A 211 -31.47 -10.47 13.84
N LYS A 212 -30.91 -11.50 14.46
CA LYS A 212 -30.25 -12.63 13.79
C LYS A 212 -31.12 -13.88 13.84
N SER A 213 -31.28 -14.58 12.73
CA SER A 213 -31.97 -15.88 12.67
C SER A 213 -30.99 -17.01 12.97
N VAL A 214 -31.27 -17.79 13.99
CA VAL A 214 -30.39 -18.84 14.50
C VAL A 214 -31.00 -20.22 14.24
N GLU A 215 -30.33 -21.03 13.41
CA GLU A 215 -30.88 -22.31 12.97
C GLU A 215 -30.71 -23.44 13.98
N ASN A 216 -29.70 -23.38 14.85
CA ASN A 216 -29.42 -24.44 15.81
C ASN A 216 -28.82 -23.95 17.13
N GLY A 217 -28.77 -24.83 18.14
CA GLY A 217 -28.29 -24.49 19.48
C GLY A 217 -26.81 -24.05 19.54
N ASN A 218 -25.95 -24.51 18.64
CA ASN A 218 -24.54 -24.14 18.61
C ASN A 218 -24.36 -22.67 18.25
N TYR A 219 -25.08 -22.19 17.23
CA TYR A 219 -25.07 -20.77 16.86
C TYR A 219 -25.68 -19.89 17.97
N MET A 220 -26.70 -20.40 18.69
CA MET A 220 -27.25 -19.66 19.83
C MET A 220 -26.23 -19.50 20.98
N ASN A 221 -25.40 -20.53 21.24
CA ASN A 221 -24.32 -20.42 22.22
C ASN A 221 -23.28 -19.36 21.83
N VAL A 222 -22.96 -19.28 20.52
CA VAL A 222 -22.08 -18.24 19.99
C VAL A 222 -22.71 -16.85 20.17
N CYS A 223 -24.00 -16.69 19.85
CA CYS A 223 -24.71 -15.41 20.06
C CYS A 223 -24.68 -14.97 21.52
N ARG A 224 -24.93 -15.89 22.46
CA ARG A 224 -24.86 -15.58 23.90
C ARG A 224 -23.47 -15.18 24.33
N LYS A 225 -22.45 -15.97 23.98
CA LYS A 225 -21.05 -15.68 24.34
C LYS A 225 -20.60 -14.30 23.85
N ILE A 226 -20.85 -13.98 22.57
CA ILE A 226 -20.50 -12.68 22.00
C ILE A 226 -21.39 -11.58 22.60
N GLY A 227 -22.68 -11.83 22.76
CA GLY A 227 -23.58 -10.89 23.41
C GLY A 227 -23.12 -10.49 24.81
N ASP A 228 -22.74 -11.48 25.62
CA ASP A 228 -22.20 -11.22 26.97
C ASP A 228 -20.96 -10.33 26.95
N GLU A 229 -20.03 -10.53 26.00
CA GLU A 229 -18.84 -9.69 25.88
C GLU A 229 -19.17 -8.27 25.37
N LEU A 230 -20.10 -8.13 24.43
CA LEU A 230 -20.54 -6.83 23.92
C LEU A 230 -21.36 -6.06 24.98
N GLU A 231 -22.21 -6.75 25.74
CA GLU A 231 -23.00 -6.14 26.84
C GLU A 231 -22.10 -5.67 27.98
N LYS A 232 -21.14 -6.48 28.44
CA LYS A 232 -20.11 -6.09 29.42
C LYS A 232 -19.33 -4.84 28.97
N ALA A 233 -19.09 -4.72 27.67
CA ALA A 233 -18.46 -3.56 27.08
C ALA A 233 -19.44 -2.41 26.80
N GLU A 234 -20.71 -2.51 27.21
CA GLU A 234 -21.76 -1.51 26.95
C GLU A 234 -21.89 -1.13 25.46
N LEU A 235 -21.67 -2.10 24.55
CA LEU A 235 -21.77 -1.94 23.10
C LEU A 235 -23.14 -2.34 22.57
N ILE A 236 -23.87 -3.15 23.33
CA ILE A 236 -25.26 -3.54 23.03
C ILE A 236 -26.13 -3.50 24.28
N THR A 237 -27.43 -3.36 24.07
CA THR A 237 -28.48 -3.40 25.09
C THR A 237 -29.68 -4.20 24.60
N ASP A 238 -30.71 -4.37 25.45
CA ASP A 238 -32.02 -4.92 25.08
C ASP A 238 -31.93 -6.27 24.38
N ILE A 239 -31.16 -7.21 24.96
CA ILE A 239 -31.00 -8.55 24.41
C ILE A 239 -32.27 -9.36 24.59
N GLU A 240 -32.89 -9.81 23.51
CA GLU A 240 -34.04 -10.70 23.51
C GLU A 240 -33.74 -12.00 22.74
N ILE A 241 -34.16 -13.12 23.32
CA ILE A 241 -34.10 -14.44 22.69
C ILE A 241 -35.50 -15.02 22.64
N TYR A 242 -36.01 -15.22 21.43
CA TYR A 242 -37.34 -15.77 21.23
C TYR A 242 -37.40 -16.82 20.13
N LYS A 243 -38.50 -17.59 20.12
CA LYS A 243 -38.76 -18.59 19.09
C LYS A 243 -40.01 -18.21 18.29
N LYS A 244 -39.90 -18.17 16.96
CA LYS A 244 -41.01 -17.88 16.06
C LYS A 244 -40.94 -18.82 14.87
N ASN A 245 -42.05 -19.45 14.48
CA ASN A 245 -42.14 -20.36 13.36
C ASN A 245 -41.06 -21.46 13.33
N GLY A 246 -40.73 -22.02 14.50
CA GLY A 246 -39.72 -23.08 14.65
C GLY A 246 -38.27 -22.65 14.66
N ARG A 247 -37.98 -21.38 14.34
CA ARG A 247 -36.64 -20.80 14.37
C ARG A 247 -36.40 -20.00 15.60
N PHE A 248 -35.14 -19.94 16.05
CA PHE A 248 -34.70 -19.06 17.12
C PHE A 248 -34.21 -17.72 16.55
N TYR A 249 -34.46 -16.67 17.31
CA TYR A 249 -34.02 -15.31 17.00
C TYR A 249 -33.24 -14.75 18.18
N TYR A 250 -32.16 -14.06 17.84
CA TYR A 250 -31.32 -13.30 18.76
C TYR A 250 -31.41 -11.83 18.36
N GLU A 251 -32.02 -11.01 19.19
CA GLU A 251 -32.24 -9.59 18.93
C GLU A 251 -31.51 -8.76 19.98
N TYR A 252 -30.95 -7.63 19.55
CA TYR A 252 -30.24 -6.72 20.41
C TYR A 252 -30.21 -5.32 19.79
N THR A 253 -30.04 -4.30 20.64
CA THR A 253 -29.87 -2.89 20.24
C THR A 253 -28.40 -2.52 20.28
N LEU A 254 -27.83 -1.97 19.19
CA LEU A 254 -26.48 -1.42 19.18
C LEU A 254 -26.43 -0.12 19.97
N ASN A 255 -25.55 -0.03 20.95
CA ASN A 255 -25.25 1.18 21.72
C ASN A 255 -23.97 1.85 21.16
N CYS A 256 -24.04 2.29 19.89
CA CYS A 256 -22.95 2.94 19.19
C CYS A 256 -23.48 4.07 18.29
N LYS A 257 -22.59 4.86 17.73
CA LYS A 257 -22.99 5.84 16.71
C LYS A 257 -23.44 5.12 15.45
N LYS A 258 -24.35 5.74 14.70
CA LYS A 258 -24.85 5.17 13.44
C LYS A 258 -23.71 4.86 12.45
N GLU A 259 -22.72 5.73 12.43
CA GLU A 259 -21.53 5.59 11.58
C GLU A 259 -20.60 4.43 12.00
N GLU A 260 -20.76 3.87 13.20
CA GLU A 260 -19.98 2.74 13.70
C GLU A 260 -20.61 1.38 13.36
N ARG A 261 -21.87 1.37 12.91
CA ARG A 261 -22.63 0.14 12.68
C ARG A 261 -21.95 -0.83 11.73
N PHE A 262 -21.28 -0.34 10.68
CA PHE A 262 -20.59 -1.17 9.69
C PHE A 262 -19.50 -2.08 10.33
N LEU A 263 -18.95 -1.69 11.48
CA LEU A 263 -17.96 -2.51 12.21
C LEU A 263 -18.52 -3.85 12.67
N TYR A 264 -19.86 -3.96 12.80
CA TYR A 264 -20.56 -5.16 13.23
C TYR A 264 -21.08 -6.01 12.06
N GLU A 265 -20.93 -5.57 10.83
CA GLU A 265 -21.47 -6.23 9.64
C GLU A 265 -20.57 -7.34 9.11
N LYS A 266 -19.26 -7.11 9.11
CA LYS A 266 -18.25 -8.10 8.70
C LYS A 266 -17.23 -8.31 9.80
N SER A 267 -16.86 -9.56 10.04
CA SER A 267 -15.92 -9.91 11.11
C SER A 267 -14.52 -9.34 10.92
N GLY A 268 -14.10 -9.13 9.67
CA GLY A 268 -12.80 -8.56 9.31
C GLY A 268 -12.69 -7.07 9.64
N ASN A 269 -13.78 -6.31 9.46
CA ASN A 269 -13.77 -4.85 9.57
C ASN A 269 -13.08 -4.37 10.87
N ILE A 270 -13.33 -5.03 11.99
CA ILE A 270 -12.80 -4.56 13.27
C ILE A 270 -11.26 -4.60 13.33
N LEU A 271 -10.62 -5.65 12.80
CA LEU A 271 -9.16 -5.75 12.78
C LEU A 271 -8.56 -4.80 11.73
N GLU A 272 -9.20 -4.65 10.58
CA GLU A 272 -8.79 -3.74 9.51
C GLU A 272 -8.77 -2.29 10.01
N TYR A 273 -9.86 -1.83 10.61
CA TYR A 273 -9.96 -0.47 11.12
C TYR A 273 -9.10 -0.24 12.38
N TYR A 274 -8.92 -1.25 13.22
CA TYR A 274 -7.96 -1.20 14.33
C TYR A 274 -6.51 -1.06 13.83
N THR A 275 -6.16 -1.78 12.76
CA THR A 275 -4.85 -1.68 12.12
C THR A 275 -4.66 -0.32 11.43
N TYR A 276 -5.68 0.17 10.73
CA TYR A 276 -5.67 1.49 10.13
C TYR A 276 -5.42 2.60 11.17
N LEU A 277 -6.13 2.58 12.29
CA LEU A 277 -5.92 3.55 13.38
C LEU A 277 -4.50 3.46 13.93
N ALA A 278 -4.00 2.26 14.19
CA ALA A 278 -2.66 2.06 14.73
C ALA A 278 -1.57 2.55 13.76
N ALA A 279 -1.72 2.28 12.46
CA ALA A 279 -0.82 2.76 11.41
C ALA A 279 -0.86 4.30 11.30
N THR A 280 -2.05 4.90 11.34
CA THR A 280 -2.21 6.36 11.30
C THR A 280 -1.60 7.04 12.54
N GLU A 281 -1.89 6.50 13.74
CA GLU A 281 -1.46 7.10 15.00
C GLU A 281 0.01 6.81 15.37
N CYS A 282 0.67 5.84 14.74
CA CYS A 282 2.10 5.60 14.99
C CYS A 282 3.00 6.72 14.45
N GLY A 283 2.48 7.58 13.56
CA GLY A 283 3.13 8.78 13.03
C GLY A 283 4.34 8.51 12.14
N ALA A 284 4.50 7.28 11.65
CA ALA A 284 5.62 6.88 10.80
C ALA A 284 5.27 6.90 9.30
N TYR A 285 3.99 6.73 8.98
CA TYR A 285 3.50 6.76 7.60
C TYR A 285 3.03 8.17 7.21
N THR A 286 3.24 8.53 5.95
CA THR A 286 2.80 9.81 5.39
C THR A 286 1.37 9.76 4.89
N ASP A 287 0.91 8.56 4.51
CA ASP A 287 -0.45 8.29 4.06
C ASP A 287 -0.86 6.87 4.46
N VAL A 288 -2.09 6.70 4.92
CA VAL A 288 -2.66 5.41 5.30
C VAL A 288 -4.11 5.35 4.81
N CYS A 289 -4.45 4.26 4.17
CA CYS A 289 -5.78 3.99 3.63
C CYS A 289 -6.28 2.62 4.09
N VAL A 290 -7.60 2.45 4.29
CA VAL A 290 -8.27 1.19 4.65
C VAL A 290 -9.24 0.78 3.55
N SER A 291 -9.46 -0.54 3.38
CA SER A 291 -10.36 -1.11 2.35
C SER A 291 -10.09 -0.53 0.96
N VAL A 292 -8.83 -0.59 0.52
CA VAL A 292 -8.41 0.00 -0.76
C VAL A 292 -8.77 -0.97 -1.87
N GLU A 293 -9.82 -0.66 -2.61
CA GLU A 293 -10.12 -1.39 -3.85
C GLU A 293 -9.17 -0.92 -4.96
N VAL A 294 -8.48 -1.87 -5.58
CA VAL A 294 -7.54 -1.62 -6.67
C VAL A 294 -7.95 -2.41 -7.90
N ASP A 295 -7.86 -1.78 -9.03
CA ASP A 295 -8.13 -2.35 -10.34
C ASP A 295 -6.91 -2.21 -11.24
N ILE A 296 -6.60 -3.30 -12.01
CA ILE A 296 -5.40 -3.37 -12.84
C ILE A 296 -5.53 -2.53 -14.11
N ASP A 297 -6.71 -2.53 -14.74
CA ASP A 297 -6.91 -1.82 -16.01
C ASP A 297 -7.36 -0.38 -15.84
N GLY A 298 -7.61 0.05 -14.60
CA GLY A 298 -8.02 1.41 -14.26
C GLY A 298 -9.46 1.72 -14.61
N LEU A 299 -10.27 0.73 -14.98
CA LEU A 299 -11.66 0.84 -15.38
C LEU A 299 -12.57 0.10 -14.38
N ILE A 300 -12.85 0.72 -13.25
CA ILE A 300 -13.78 0.12 -12.28
C ILE A 300 -15.17 0.06 -12.92
N THR A 301 -15.57 -1.12 -13.33
CA THR A 301 -16.90 -1.40 -13.87
C THR A 301 -17.76 -2.09 -12.80
N GLN A 302 -19.09 -1.97 -12.92
CA GLN A 302 -20.01 -2.64 -11.98
C GLN A 302 -20.40 -4.05 -12.46
N ASP A 303 -19.78 -4.54 -13.50
CA ASP A 303 -20.07 -5.88 -14.01
C ASP A 303 -19.15 -6.94 -13.38
N ASN A 304 -19.59 -8.21 -13.41
CA ASN A 304 -18.89 -9.33 -12.80
C ASN A 304 -17.62 -9.75 -13.57
N THR A 305 -17.17 -8.98 -14.54
CA THR A 305 -15.94 -9.22 -15.33
C THR A 305 -14.75 -8.42 -14.82
N ASP A 306 -15.01 -7.48 -13.91
CA ASP A 306 -14.01 -6.62 -13.32
C ASP A 306 -13.09 -7.39 -12.34
N THR A 307 -11.78 -7.26 -12.53
CA THR A 307 -10.76 -7.91 -11.71
C THR A 307 -10.27 -6.95 -10.62
N THR A 308 -11.15 -6.58 -9.72
CA THR A 308 -10.79 -5.77 -8.56
C THR A 308 -10.18 -6.65 -7.44
N ASN A 309 -9.18 -6.10 -6.74
CA ASN A 309 -8.66 -6.66 -5.50
C ASN A 309 -8.84 -5.64 -4.38
N GLU A 310 -9.07 -6.12 -3.16
CA GLU A 310 -9.13 -5.28 -1.97
C GLU A 310 -7.85 -5.49 -1.15
N ILE A 311 -7.20 -4.38 -0.79
CA ILE A 311 -6.10 -4.36 0.19
C ILE A 311 -6.70 -3.84 1.50
N ASP A 312 -6.67 -4.66 2.54
CA ASP A 312 -7.33 -4.37 3.82
C ASP A 312 -6.83 -3.04 4.42
N VAL A 313 -5.50 -2.83 4.47
CA VAL A 313 -4.88 -1.54 4.82
C VAL A 313 -3.67 -1.32 3.94
N MET A 314 -3.54 -0.14 3.38
CA MET A 314 -2.36 0.27 2.62
C MET A 314 -1.76 1.53 3.24
N ALA A 315 -0.44 1.55 3.39
CA ALA A 315 0.28 2.70 3.93
C ALA A 315 1.48 3.06 3.07
N SER A 316 1.90 4.32 3.14
CA SER A 316 3.09 4.83 2.46
C SER A 316 4.00 5.55 3.46
N SER A 317 5.30 5.24 3.46
CA SER A 317 6.30 6.06 4.17
C SER A 317 6.65 7.35 3.41
N GLY A 318 6.04 7.55 2.24
CA GLY A 318 6.34 8.59 1.26
C GLY A 318 7.11 8.07 0.05
N HIS A 319 7.78 6.93 0.17
CA HIS A 319 8.57 6.30 -0.90
C HIS A 319 8.43 4.77 -0.92
N VAL A 320 8.14 4.14 0.20
CA VAL A 320 7.91 2.69 0.27
C VAL A 320 6.45 2.41 0.58
N PRO A 321 5.75 1.64 -0.27
CA PRO A 321 4.39 1.19 0.02
C PRO A 321 4.38 -0.05 0.92
N PHE A 322 3.40 -0.11 1.82
CA PHE A 322 3.11 -1.23 2.71
C PHE A 322 1.71 -1.74 2.40
N CYS A 323 1.61 -2.98 1.95
CA CYS A 323 0.33 -3.65 1.71
C CYS A 323 0.05 -4.60 2.87
N ILE A 324 -0.99 -4.32 3.65
CA ILE A 324 -1.28 -5.00 4.91
C ILE A 324 -2.57 -5.80 4.76
N SER A 325 -2.49 -7.12 4.94
CA SER A 325 -3.65 -8.00 5.00
C SER A 325 -3.97 -8.35 6.45
N CYS A 326 -5.22 -8.16 6.87
CA CYS A 326 -5.71 -8.34 8.22
C CYS A 326 -6.51 -9.65 8.34
N LYS A 327 -6.08 -10.58 9.19
CA LYS A 327 -6.74 -11.87 9.36
C LYS A 327 -7.17 -12.06 10.82
N ASN A 328 -8.47 -11.99 11.06
CA ASN A 328 -9.05 -12.21 12.40
C ASN A 328 -9.06 -13.71 12.79
N LYS A 329 -7.99 -14.41 12.42
CA LYS A 329 -7.66 -15.82 12.68
C LYS A 329 -6.16 -16.02 12.40
N ALA A 330 -5.64 -17.23 12.64
CA ALA A 330 -4.28 -17.58 12.24
C ALA A 330 -4.12 -17.48 10.71
N ALA A 331 -2.96 -16.98 10.26
CA ALA A 331 -2.63 -16.92 8.85
C ALA A 331 -2.38 -18.33 8.29
N ILE A 332 -2.66 -18.53 7.01
CA ILE A 332 -2.41 -19.74 6.25
C ILE A 332 -1.60 -19.41 4.99
N ASN A 333 -1.12 -20.41 4.28
CA ASN A 333 -0.26 -20.21 3.11
C ASN A 333 -0.91 -19.35 2.03
N GLU A 334 -2.19 -19.54 1.79
CA GLU A 334 -2.98 -18.82 0.79
C GLU A 334 -2.92 -17.31 1.04
N HIS A 335 -3.02 -16.89 2.29
CA HIS A 335 -2.92 -15.47 2.66
C HIS A 335 -1.54 -14.87 2.34
N LEU A 336 -0.46 -15.68 2.48
CA LEU A 336 0.89 -15.23 2.14
C LEU A 336 1.05 -15.05 0.63
N TYR A 337 0.53 -15.99 -0.17
CA TYR A 337 0.62 -15.89 -1.63
C TYR A 337 -0.23 -14.75 -2.17
N GLU A 338 -1.43 -14.57 -1.63
CA GLU A 338 -2.34 -13.50 -1.99
C GLU A 338 -1.70 -12.12 -1.79
N ILE A 339 -1.24 -11.82 -0.58
CA ILE A 339 -0.65 -10.49 -0.29
C ILE A 339 0.62 -10.24 -1.09
N LEU A 340 1.44 -11.27 -1.35
CA LEU A 340 2.64 -11.14 -2.16
C LEU A 340 2.31 -10.81 -3.62
N ALA A 341 1.30 -11.47 -4.18
CA ALA A 341 0.86 -11.20 -5.56
C ALA A 341 0.27 -9.80 -5.70
N VAL A 342 -0.65 -9.44 -4.80
CA VAL A 342 -1.31 -8.13 -4.78
C VAL A 342 -0.29 -7.00 -4.60
N SER A 343 0.64 -7.12 -3.64
CA SER A 343 1.64 -6.08 -3.40
C SER A 343 2.56 -5.84 -4.60
N LYS A 344 3.00 -6.91 -5.27
CA LYS A 344 3.85 -6.79 -6.48
C LYS A 344 3.12 -6.18 -7.66
N ASN A 345 1.87 -6.59 -7.88
CA ASN A 345 1.12 -6.15 -9.05
C ASN A 345 0.68 -4.69 -8.97
N TYR A 346 0.33 -4.21 -7.77
CA TYR A 346 -0.24 -2.87 -7.61
C TYR A 346 0.71 -1.83 -7.02
N CYS A 347 1.81 -2.28 -6.40
CA CYS A 347 2.72 -1.38 -5.67
C CYS A 347 4.20 -1.61 -6.03
N GLY A 348 4.50 -2.52 -6.96
CA GLY A 348 5.84 -2.77 -7.48
C GLY A 348 6.78 -3.56 -6.56
N LYS A 349 8.05 -3.63 -6.95
CA LYS A 349 9.06 -4.46 -6.27
C LYS A 349 9.49 -3.95 -4.89
N TYR A 350 9.25 -2.67 -4.61
CA TYR A 350 9.59 -2.05 -3.32
C TYR A 350 8.51 -2.20 -2.27
N ALA A 351 7.34 -2.71 -2.66
CA ALA A 351 6.24 -2.93 -1.74
C ALA A 351 6.61 -3.93 -0.63
N ILE A 352 6.27 -3.58 0.60
CA ILE A 352 6.43 -4.44 1.76
C ILE A 352 5.09 -5.12 2.04
N PRO A 353 4.97 -6.43 1.75
CA PRO A 353 3.79 -7.20 2.11
C PRO A 353 3.79 -7.47 3.62
N VAL A 354 2.67 -7.20 4.28
CA VAL A 354 2.48 -7.39 5.72
C VAL A 354 1.22 -8.21 5.96
N VAL A 355 1.29 -9.20 6.84
CA VAL A 355 0.13 -9.92 7.35
C VAL A 355 -0.01 -9.62 8.84
N VAL A 356 -1.17 -9.08 9.21
CA VAL A 356 -1.58 -8.86 10.59
C VAL A 356 -2.57 -9.95 11.00
N SER A 357 -2.26 -10.72 12.05
CA SER A 357 -3.08 -11.85 12.52
C SER A 357 -3.47 -11.68 13.98
N ASN A 358 -4.76 -11.87 14.28
CA ASN A 358 -5.25 -11.80 15.65
C ASN A 358 -4.89 -13.04 16.50
N ALA A 359 -4.48 -14.13 15.87
CA ALA A 359 -4.11 -15.38 16.54
C ALA A 359 -2.64 -15.72 16.33
N ASN A 360 -2.11 -16.59 17.19
CA ASN A 360 -0.79 -17.19 17.01
C ASN A 360 -0.72 -18.02 15.73
N ASN A 361 0.34 -17.83 14.98
CA ASN A 361 0.59 -18.61 13.76
C ASN A 361 1.44 -19.86 14.04
N LEU A 362 1.34 -20.82 13.16
CA LEU A 362 2.20 -21.99 13.21
C LEU A 362 3.64 -21.60 12.84
N PRO A 363 4.68 -22.18 13.49
CA PRO A 363 6.09 -21.87 13.16
C PRO A 363 6.45 -22.11 11.69
N ALA A 364 5.74 -23.00 11.00
CA ALA A 364 5.91 -23.23 9.56
C ALA A 364 5.45 -22.01 8.72
N ILE A 365 4.38 -21.34 9.14
CA ILE A 365 3.87 -20.12 8.49
C ILE A 365 4.86 -18.96 8.70
N GLU A 366 5.38 -18.79 9.92
CA GLU A 366 6.38 -17.76 10.23
C GLU A 366 7.66 -17.92 9.40
N LYS A 367 8.19 -19.17 9.32
CA LYS A 367 9.36 -19.49 8.49
C LYS A 367 9.11 -19.19 7.02
N ARG A 368 7.92 -19.54 6.53
CA ARG A 368 7.54 -19.29 5.13
C ARG A 368 7.37 -17.80 4.83
N ALA A 369 6.68 -17.05 5.69
CA ALA A 369 6.54 -15.61 5.55
C ALA A 369 7.91 -14.94 5.46
N LYS A 370 8.83 -15.29 6.37
CA LYS A 370 10.21 -14.79 6.35
C LYS A 370 10.95 -15.13 5.05
N ALA A 371 10.83 -16.38 4.56
CA ALA A 371 11.45 -16.80 3.30
C ALA A 371 10.89 -16.07 2.07
N MET A 372 9.64 -15.62 2.13
CA MET A 372 8.96 -14.87 1.07
C MET A 372 9.15 -13.35 1.20
N GLY A 373 9.87 -12.86 2.22
CA GLY A 373 10.02 -11.43 2.48
C GLY A 373 8.74 -10.76 3.00
N ILE A 374 7.82 -11.53 3.58
CA ILE A 374 6.56 -11.03 4.15
C ILE A 374 6.77 -10.76 5.63
N VAL A 375 6.37 -9.57 6.08
CA VAL A 375 6.34 -9.24 7.50
C VAL A 375 5.08 -9.84 8.13
N LEU A 376 5.25 -10.62 9.19
CA LEU A 376 4.15 -11.21 9.94
C LEU A 376 4.07 -10.57 11.32
N ILE A 377 2.95 -9.91 11.62
CA ILE A 377 2.62 -9.38 12.95
C ILE A 377 1.45 -10.19 13.49
N ASP A 378 1.73 -11.09 14.39
CA ASP A 378 0.74 -12.00 14.94
C ASP A 378 0.38 -11.71 16.41
N ASN A 379 -0.58 -12.49 16.89
CA ASN A 379 -1.03 -12.45 18.28
C ASN A 379 -1.45 -11.05 18.76
N ILE A 380 -2.13 -10.32 17.87
CA ILE A 380 -2.56 -8.91 18.18
C ILE A 380 -3.47 -8.86 19.39
N SER A 381 -4.22 -9.95 19.69
CA SER A 381 -5.07 -10.06 20.88
C SER A 381 -4.31 -9.84 22.19
N ASP A 382 -3.05 -10.26 22.27
CA ASP A 382 -2.22 -10.16 23.47
C ASP A 382 -1.44 -8.84 23.56
N LEU A 383 -1.44 -8.05 22.50
CA LEU A 383 -0.75 -6.77 22.47
C LEU A 383 -1.62 -5.66 23.07
N THR A 384 -0.95 -4.71 23.72
CA THR A 384 -1.58 -3.41 23.96
C THR A 384 -1.64 -2.62 22.65
N TYR A 385 -2.54 -1.64 22.57
CA TYR A 385 -2.62 -0.76 21.40
C TYR A 385 -1.30 -0.04 21.11
N GLU A 386 -0.61 0.41 22.15
CA GLU A 386 0.69 1.07 22.04
C GLU A 386 1.80 0.12 21.55
N ASP A 387 1.78 -1.15 21.98
CA ASP A 387 2.72 -2.16 21.49
C ASP A 387 2.49 -2.44 20.01
N PHE A 388 1.24 -2.53 19.59
CA PHE A 388 0.91 -2.74 18.20
C PHE A 388 1.36 -1.55 17.32
N LYS A 389 1.11 -0.31 17.77
CA LYS A 389 1.63 0.90 17.10
C LYS A 389 3.15 0.87 16.96
N ARG A 390 3.86 0.46 18.02
CA ARG A 390 5.32 0.33 17.97
C ARG A 390 5.78 -0.70 16.94
N LYS A 391 5.11 -1.86 16.87
CA LYS A 391 5.42 -2.87 15.83
C LYS A 391 5.24 -2.32 14.42
N LEU A 392 4.15 -1.61 14.15
CA LEU A 392 3.91 -0.98 12.84
C LEU A 392 4.96 0.10 12.53
N LYS A 393 5.32 0.93 13.52
CA LYS A 393 6.37 1.94 13.38
C LYS A 393 7.74 1.35 13.02
N CYS A 394 8.08 0.18 13.57
CA CYS A 394 9.35 -0.50 13.31
C CYS A 394 9.46 -1.14 11.92
N LEU A 395 8.44 -1.03 11.06
CA LEU A 395 8.50 -1.52 9.67
C LEU A 395 9.23 -0.56 8.73
N ILE A 396 9.43 0.69 9.16
CA ILE A 396 10.06 1.78 8.40
C ILE A 396 11.56 1.94 8.78
#